data_29978bc676d75a3e001bff2e57d06742
#
_entry.id   29978bc676d75a3e001bff2e57d06742
#
_cell.length_a   1.000
_cell.length_b   1.000
_cell.length_c   1.000
_cell.angle_alpha   90.00
_cell.angle_beta   90.00
_cell.angle_gamma   90.00
#
_symmetry.space_group_name_H-M   'P 1'
#
loop_
_entity.id
_entity.type
_entity.pdbx_description
1 polymer ?
#
loop_
_entity_poly.entity_id
_entity_poly.type
_entity_poly.pdbx_seq_one_letter_code
_entity_poly.pdbx_strand_id
1 'polypeptide(L)'
;MLASVERSSSVGKRDYAVILLAARLGLRSADIAALRFDNLQWEQNKICLTQQKNGKELELPLLAEIGNAIIDYLKYSRISSTEPFVFLTVRSPIIPVTAICVECIVQRTFAKSGISIQGRRHGPHSLRHSLATRLLERQTLLPVITEVLGHENTESTKFHLRVDLTSMRSCVLDVPEVQTSFYHQKGGFFYE
;
A
#
# COMPACT_ATOMS: atom_id res chain seq x y z
N MET A 1 -8.23 10.66 -5.75
CA MET A 1 -6.83 10.93 -5.35
C MET A 1 -5.87 10.94 -6.54
N LEU A 2 -5.68 9.86 -7.31
CA LEU A 2 -4.74 9.87 -8.47
C LEU A 2 -5.08 10.94 -9.51
N ALA A 3 -6.35 11.13 -9.81
CA ALA A 3 -6.80 12.17 -10.76
C ALA A 3 -6.59 13.62 -10.26
N SER A 4 -6.38 13.84 -8.96
CA SER A 4 -6.13 15.17 -8.40
C SER A 4 -4.67 15.59 -8.41
N VAL A 5 -3.77 14.70 -8.86
CA VAL A 5 -2.34 15.04 -9.00
C VAL A 5 -2.12 15.79 -10.30
N GLU A 6 -1.69 17.02 -10.17
CA GLU A 6 -1.29 17.84 -11.31
C GLU A 6 0.04 17.29 -11.87
N ARG A 7 0.12 17.03 -13.18
CA ARG A 7 1.25 16.37 -13.84
C ARG A 7 2.01 17.25 -14.83
N SER A 8 1.65 18.51 -14.96
CA SER A 8 2.36 19.43 -15.86
C SER A 8 3.67 19.96 -15.24
N SER A 9 3.76 20.00 -13.91
CA SER A 9 4.95 20.48 -13.20
C SER A 9 5.94 19.35 -12.86
N SER A 10 7.22 19.72 -12.70
CA SER A 10 8.28 18.79 -12.29
C SER A 10 7.98 18.12 -10.95
N VAL A 11 7.42 18.88 -10.00
CA VAL A 11 6.99 18.34 -8.70
C VAL A 11 5.85 17.35 -8.89
N GLY A 12 4.88 17.70 -9.72
CA GLY A 12 3.70 16.88 -9.96
C GLY A 12 4.02 15.55 -10.62
N LYS A 13 4.94 15.50 -11.58
CA LYS A 13 5.39 14.25 -12.22
C LYS A 13 6.06 13.32 -11.21
N ARG A 14 6.97 13.84 -10.37
CA ARG A 14 7.59 13.08 -9.29
C ARG A 14 6.53 12.55 -8.33
N ASP A 15 5.69 13.43 -7.82
CA ASP A 15 4.69 13.12 -6.81
C ASP A 15 3.69 12.07 -7.35
N TYR A 16 3.34 12.13 -8.63
CA TYR A 16 2.48 11.15 -9.29
C TYR A 16 3.10 9.75 -9.29
N ALA A 17 4.37 9.62 -9.69
CA ALA A 17 5.08 8.34 -9.67
C ALA A 17 5.20 7.76 -8.25
N VAL A 18 5.51 8.61 -7.25
CA VAL A 18 5.55 8.23 -5.83
C VAL A 18 4.20 7.69 -5.36
N ILE A 19 3.11 8.38 -5.70
CA ILE A 19 1.76 7.98 -5.28
C ILE A 19 1.31 6.69 -5.96
N LEU A 20 1.68 6.48 -7.22
CA LEU A 20 1.40 5.20 -7.91
C LEU A 20 2.08 4.02 -7.23
N LEU A 21 3.35 4.14 -6.85
CA LEU A 21 4.08 3.12 -6.10
C LEU A 21 3.39 2.80 -4.76
N ALA A 22 2.95 3.83 -4.04
CA ALA A 22 2.24 3.65 -2.78
C ALA A 22 0.83 3.04 -2.96
N ALA A 23 0.08 3.47 -3.98
CA ALA A 23 -1.32 3.09 -4.16
C ALA A 23 -1.52 1.76 -4.91
N ARG A 24 -0.64 1.44 -5.88
CA ARG A 24 -0.75 0.25 -6.74
C ARG A 24 0.04 -0.94 -6.22
N LEU A 25 1.20 -0.67 -5.60
CA LEU A 25 2.07 -1.72 -5.08
C LEU A 25 2.11 -1.75 -3.54
N GLY A 26 1.53 -0.76 -2.88
CA GLY A 26 1.52 -0.70 -1.43
C GLY A 26 2.90 -0.55 -0.80
N LEU A 27 3.89 -0.02 -1.53
CA LEU A 27 5.23 0.17 -1.01
C LEU A 27 5.24 1.12 0.19
N ARG A 28 6.11 0.84 1.16
CA ARG A 28 6.31 1.71 2.33
C ARG A 28 7.05 2.98 1.93
N SER A 29 6.82 4.07 2.67
CA SER A 29 7.48 5.36 2.41
C SER A 29 9.01 5.24 2.37
N ALA A 30 9.58 4.45 3.27
CA ALA A 30 11.03 4.22 3.31
C ALA A 30 11.54 3.45 2.09
N ASP A 31 10.79 2.46 1.61
CA ASP A 31 11.15 1.65 0.44
C ASP A 31 11.06 2.51 -0.85
N ILE A 32 10.04 3.38 -0.96
CA ILE A 32 9.91 4.33 -2.07
C ILE A 32 11.05 5.35 -2.05
N ALA A 33 11.40 5.87 -0.89
CA ALA A 33 12.48 6.84 -0.74
C ALA A 33 13.85 6.23 -1.08
N ALA A 34 14.05 4.97 -0.75
CA ALA A 34 15.27 4.21 -1.00
C ALA A 34 15.35 3.60 -2.41
N LEU A 35 14.33 3.79 -3.26
CA LEU A 35 14.28 3.18 -4.59
C LEU A 35 15.44 3.70 -5.47
N ARG A 36 16.23 2.77 -6.00
CA ARG A 36 17.39 3.03 -6.86
C ARG A 36 17.12 2.60 -8.30
N PHE A 37 17.93 3.06 -9.23
CA PHE A 37 17.83 2.63 -10.63
C PHE A 37 18.04 1.13 -10.79
N ASP A 38 18.96 0.53 -10.05
CA ASP A 38 19.27 -0.90 -10.09
C ASP A 38 18.09 -1.78 -9.62
N ASN A 39 17.15 -1.19 -8.90
CA ASN A 39 15.92 -1.89 -8.49
C ASN A 39 14.89 -2.02 -9.63
N LEU A 40 15.03 -1.24 -10.70
CA LEU A 40 14.09 -1.20 -11.82
C LEU A 40 14.59 -2.09 -12.97
N GLN A 41 14.10 -3.30 -13.03
CA GLN A 41 14.44 -4.27 -14.08
C GLN A 41 13.47 -4.11 -15.26
N TRP A 42 13.75 -3.15 -16.14
CA TRP A 42 12.88 -2.75 -17.24
C TRP A 42 12.57 -3.89 -18.21
N GLU A 43 13.57 -4.68 -18.58
CA GLU A 43 13.43 -5.79 -19.52
C GLU A 43 12.53 -6.91 -18.97
N GLN A 44 12.55 -7.10 -17.65
CA GLN A 44 11.77 -8.13 -16.97
C GLN A 44 10.44 -7.60 -16.45
N ASN A 45 10.16 -6.31 -16.59
CA ASN A 45 8.99 -5.64 -16.01
C ASN A 45 8.85 -5.90 -14.50
N LYS A 46 9.95 -5.80 -13.75
CA LYS A 46 10.00 -6.05 -12.31
C LYS A 46 10.64 -4.92 -11.54
N ILE A 47 10.26 -4.81 -10.28
CA ILE A 47 10.91 -4.01 -9.26
C ILE A 47 11.44 -4.96 -8.20
N CYS A 48 12.76 -5.03 -8.03
CA CYS A 48 13.44 -5.87 -7.04
C CYS A 48 14.13 -4.98 -6.01
N LEU A 49 13.69 -5.01 -4.77
CA LEU A 49 14.25 -4.18 -3.71
C LEU A 49 14.36 -4.92 -2.38
N THR A 50 15.30 -4.48 -1.55
CA THR A 50 15.40 -4.92 -0.16
C THR A 50 14.65 -3.94 0.73
N GLN A 51 13.65 -4.44 1.46
CA GLN A 51 12.81 -3.60 2.33
C GLN A 51 13.64 -2.98 3.46
N GLN A 52 13.50 -1.67 3.65
CA GLN A 52 14.25 -0.93 4.67
C GLN A 52 13.90 -1.33 6.11
N LYS A 53 12.70 -1.85 6.35
CA LYS A 53 12.23 -2.18 7.70
C LYS A 53 12.80 -3.51 8.23
N ASN A 54 12.88 -4.52 7.37
CA ASN A 54 13.16 -5.90 7.79
C ASN A 54 14.23 -6.61 6.96
N GLY A 55 14.85 -5.91 5.99
CA GLY A 55 15.88 -6.47 5.12
C GLY A 55 15.39 -7.56 4.17
N LYS A 56 14.07 -7.80 4.07
CA LYS A 56 13.53 -8.84 3.19
C LYS A 56 13.58 -8.38 1.74
N GLU A 57 13.97 -9.28 0.86
CA GLU A 57 13.84 -9.07 -0.59
C GLU A 57 12.37 -9.07 -0.99
N LEU A 58 12.01 -8.15 -1.85
CA LEU A 58 10.67 -7.98 -2.38
C LEU A 58 10.75 -7.82 -3.89
N GLU A 59 10.07 -8.71 -4.61
CA GLU A 59 9.89 -8.64 -6.05
C GLU A 59 8.45 -8.28 -6.37
N LEU A 60 8.25 -7.22 -7.16
CA LEU A 60 6.94 -6.72 -7.55
C LEU A 60 6.89 -6.49 -9.07
N PRO A 61 5.71 -6.59 -9.70
CA PRO A 61 5.58 -6.25 -11.10
C PRO A 61 5.75 -4.75 -11.32
N LEU A 62 6.56 -4.36 -12.30
CA LEU A 62 6.62 -2.99 -12.80
C LEU A 62 5.44 -2.75 -13.76
N LEU A 63 4.30 -2.35 -13.22
CA LEU A 63 3.11 -2.06 -14.01
C LEU A 63 3.40 -0.94 -15.02
N ALA A 64 2.85 -1.05 -16.23
CA ALA A 64 3.06 -0.06 -17.29
C ALA A 64 2.71 1.38 -16.85
N GLU A 65 1.64 1.56 -16.07
CA GLU A 65 1.26 2.86 -15.49
C GLU A 65 2.38 3.45 -14.62
N ILE A 66 3.02 2.62 -13.81
CA ILE A 66 4.13 3.02 -12.92
C ILE A 66 5.39 3.31 -13.73
N GLY A 67 5.75 2.38 -14.62
CA GLY A 67 6.92 2.53 -15.48
C GLY A 67 6.86 3.82 -16.30
N ASN A 68 5.73 4.09 -16.94
CA ASN A 68 5.52 5.31 -17.72
C ASN A 68 5.62 6.57 -16.84
N ALA A 69 5.06 6.56 -15.63
CA ALA A 69 5.15 7.70 -14.72
C ALA A 69 6.59 7.95 -14.24
N ILE A 70 7.34 6.89 -13.98
CA ILE A 70 8.77 7.01 -13.63
C ILE A 70 9.56 7.57 -14.83
N ILE A 71 9.37 7.04 -16.04
CA ILE A 71 10.04 7.52 -17.25
C ILE A 71 9.70 8.99 -17.49
N ASP A 72 8.43 9.39 -17.38
CA ASP A 72 8.00 10.77 -17.55
C ASP A 72 8.70 11.72 -16.55
N TYR A 73 8.79 11.29 -15.28
CA TYR A 73 9.55 12.03 -14.28
C TYR A 73 11.03 12.11 -14.61
N LEU A 74 11.67 10.99 -14.93
CA LEU A 74 13.11 10.94 -15.24
C LEU A 74 13.47 11.79 -16.45
N LYS A 75 12.66 11.74 -17.50
CA LYS A 75 12.93 12.39 -18.78
C LYS A 75 12.70 13.91 -18.74
N TYR A 76 11.65 14.36 -18.03
CA TYR A 76 11.19 15.73 -18.12
C TYR A 76 11.29 16.54 -16.82
N SER A 77 11.67 15.91 -15.71
CA SER A 77 11.52 16.58 -14.43
C SER A 77 12.66 16.31 -13.44
N ARG A 78 13.31 15.16 -13.52
CA ARG A 78 14.41 14.85 -12.62
C ARG A 78 15.63 15.69 -13.00
N ILE A 79 16.17 16.40 -12.01
CA ILE A 79 17.39 17.15 -12.17
C ILE A 79 18.55 16.17 -12.39
N SER A 80 19.47 16.49 -13.33
CA SER A 80 20.68 15.71 -13.56
C SER A 80 21.51 15.63 -12.28
N SER A 81 21.84 14.42 -11.88
CA SER A 81 22.57 14.15 -10.64
C SER A 81 23.24 12.78 -10.71
N THR A 82 24.36 12.63 -10.04
CA THR A 82 25.09 11.36 -9.88
C THR A 82 24.45 10.43 -8.84
N GLU A 83 23.44 10.92 -8.12
CA GLU A 83 22.72 10.12 -7.13
C GLU A 83 22.04 8.93 -7.76
N PRO A 84 22.25 7.71 -7.25
CA PRO A 84 21.68 6.48 -7.80
C PRO A 84 20.21 6.30 -7.47
N PHE A 85 19.63 7.18 -6.67
CA PHE A 85 18.23 7.12 -6.25
C PHE A 85 17.30 7.66 -7.33
N VAL A 86 16.15 7.02 -7.51
CA VAL A 86 15.17 7.42 -8.51
C VAL A 86 14.59 8.80 -8.17
N PHE A 87 14.18 9.01 -6.92
CA PHE A 87 13.47 10.22 -6.51
C PHE A 87 14.38 11.20 -5.75
N LEU A 88 14.46 12.41 -6.28
CA LEU A 88 15.23 13.51 -5.69
C LEU A 88 14.33 14.67 -5.28
N THR A 89 14.85 15.54 -4.40
CA THR A 89 14.24 16.83 -4.12
C THR A 89 14.26 17.70 -5.39
N VAL A 90 13.29 18.61 -5.49
CA VAL A 90 13.18 19.52 -6.67
C VAL A 90 13.84 20.87 -6.39
N ARG A 91 14.15 21.15 -5.13
CA ARG A 91 14.83 22.38 -4.70
C ARG A 91 16.16 22.05 -4.06
N SER A 92 17.11 22.95 -4.20
CA SER A 92 18.43 22.83 -3.56
C SER A 92 18.30 22.73 -2.03
N PRO A 93 19.06 21.85 -1.38
CA PRO A 93 20.01 20.90 -1.98
C PRO A 93 19.31 19.74 -2.71
N ILE A 94 19.85 19.33 -3.88
CA ILE A 94 19.32 18.18 -4.65
C ILE A 94 19.85 16.90 -4.03
N ILE A 95 19.03 16.28 -3.23
CA ILE A 95 19.32 15.07 -2.46
C ILE A 95 18.20 14.04 -2.62
N PRO A 96 18.43 12.77 -2.30
CA PRO A 96 17.37 11.77 -2.28
C PRO A 96 16.20 12.18 -1.36
N VAL A 97 14.98 11.92 -1.80
CA VAL A 97 13.79 12.16 -0.95
C VAL A 97 13.83 11.25 0.28
N THR A 98 13.34 11.75 1.40
CA THR A 98 13.21 10.96 2.64
C THR A 98 11.83 10.29 2.74
N ALA A 99 11.71 9.31 3.62
CA ALA A 99 10.41 8.69 3.94
C ALA A 99 9.36 9.75 4.39
N ILE A 100 9.78 10.73 5.16
CA ILE A 100 8.91 11.85 5.59
C ILE A 100 8.44 12.66 4.39
N CYS A 101 9.31 12.91 3.41
CA CYS A 101 8.94 13.60 2.18
C CYS A 101 7.87 12.83 1.42
N VAL A 102 8.01 11.51 1.29
CA VAL A 102 6.99 10.63 0.68
C VAL A 102 5.65 10.71 1.42
N GLU A 103 5.68 10.68 2.75
CA GLU A 103 4.47 10.82 3.58
C GLU A 103 3.78 12.18 3.35
N CYS A 104 4.54 13.27 3.33
CA CYS A 104 4.02 14.60 3.05
C CYS A 104 3.41 14.71 1.64
N ILE A 105 4.02 14.05 0.62
CA ILE A 105 3.47 14.00 -0.74
C ILE A 105 2.09 13.35 -0.72
N VAL A 106 1.97 12.18 -0.09
CA VAL A 106 0.71 11.43 -0.03
C VAL A 106 -0.35 12.21 0.76
N GLN A 107 -0.01 12.74 1.94
CA GLN A 107 -0.94 13.52 2.77
C GLN A 107 -1.47 14.75 2.03
N ARG A 108 -0.59 15.50 1.37
CA ARG A 108 -0.95 16.68 0.58
C ARG A 108 -1.88 16.32 -0.59
N THR A 109 -1.65 15.17 -1.21
CA THR A 109 -2.53 14.70 -2.29
C THR A 109 -3.89 14.27 -1.77
N PHE A 110 -3.96 13.64 -0.60
CA PHE A 110 -5.25 13.38 0.06
C PHE A 110 -6.01 14.69 0.32
N ALA A 111 -5.36 15.69 0.88
CA ALA A 111 -5.98 16.99 1.16
C ALA A 111 -6.55 17.66 -0.11
N LYS A 112 -5.82 17.55 -1.24
CA LYS A 112 -6.27 18.11 -2.53
C LYS A 112 -7.34 17.29 -3.23
N SER A 113 -7.53 16.02 -2.86
CA SER A 113 -8.43 15.11 -3.56
C SER A 113 -9.92 15.31 -3.26
N GLY A 114 -10.26 16.11 -2.25
CA GLY A 114 -11.63 16.29 -1.78
C GLY A 114 -12.25 15.05 -1.10
N ILE A 115 -11.47 14.00 -0.88
CA ILE A 115 -11.94 12.79 -0.19
C ILE A 115 -12.16 13.11 1.27
N SER A 116 -13.38 12.90 1.77
CA SER A 116 -13.69 13.06 3.19
C SER A 116 -12.96 12.01 4.01
N ILE A 117 -12.11 12.49 4.91
CA ILE A 117 -11.27 11.62 5.75
C ILE A 117 -11.98 11.26 7.07
N GLN A 118 -12.98 12.06 7.49
CA GLN A 118 -13.83 11.85 8.69
C GLN A 118 -13.01 11.39 9.91
N GLY A 119 -11.91 12.05 10.23
CA GLY A 119 -11.05 11.71 11.37
C GLY A 119 -10.19 10.44 11.20
N ARG A 120 -10.23 9.77 10.05
CA ARG A 120 -9.40 8.59 9.77
C ARG A 120 -7.95 9.00 9.47
N ARG A 121 -7.02 8.18 9.91
CA ARG A 121 -5.61 8.35 9.53
C ARG A 121 -5.48 8.25 8.01
N HIS A 122 -4.76 9.19 7.41
CA HIS A 122 -4.53 9.26 5.97
C HIS A 122 -3.02 9.40 5.70
N GLY A 123 -2.54 8.60 4.76
CA GLY A 123 -1.11 8.55 4.43
C GLY A 123 -0.78 7.30 3.62
N PRO A 124 0.50 7.02 3.35
CA PRO A 124 0.94 5.84 2.60
C PRO A 124 0.43 4.53 3.20
N HIS A 125 0.36 4.46 4.53
CA HIS A 125 -0.17 3.29 5.22
C HIS A 125 -1.65 3.01 4.90
N SER A 126 -2.46 4.06 4.77
CA SER A 126 -3.87 3.92 4.38
C SER A 126 -4.03 3.41 2.93
N LEU A 127 -3.13 3.83 2.02
CA LEU A 127 -3.12 3.33 0.65
C LEU A 127 -2.78 1.85 0.60
N ARG A 128 -1.79 1.43 1.38
CA ARG A 128 -1.38 0.04 1.52
C ARG A 128 -2.50 -0.82 2.13
N HIS A 129 -3.22 -0.32 3.13
CA HIS A 129 -4.41 -0.98 3.68
C HIS A 129 -5.51 -1.14 2.62
N SER A 130 -5.79 -0.07 1.88
CA SER A 130 -6.79 -0.11 0.80
C SER A 130 -6.42 -1.11 -0.29
N LEU A 131 -5.12 -1.27 -0.60
CA LEU A 131 -4.65 -2.29 -1.54
C LEU A 131 -4.91 -3.69 -0.97
N ALA A 132 -4.53 -3.94 0.30
CA ALA A 132 -4.76 -5.23 0.95
C ALA A 132 -6.24 -5.62 0.94
N THR A 133 -7.12 -4.69 1.31
CA THR A 133 -8.58 -4.89 1.28
C THR A 133 -9.09 -5.23 -0.12
N ARG A 134 -8.65 -4.48 -1.14
CA ARG A 134 -9.05 -4.76 -2.54
C ARG A 134 -8.56 -6.11 -3.06
N LEU A 135 -7.36 -6.54 -2.67
CA LEU A 135 -6.85 -7.85 -3.03
C LEU A 135 -7.71 -8.96 -2.39
N LEU A 136 -8.12 -8.75 -1.13
CA LEU A 136 -9.01 -9.67 -0.43
C LEU A 136 -10.40 -9.73 -1.07
N GLU A 137 -11.01 -8.58 -1.37
CA GLU A 137 -12.29 -8.48 -2.08
C GLU A 137 -12.28 -9.23 -3.43
N ARG A 138 -11.10 -9.32 -4.04
CA ARG A 138 -10.86 -10.10 -5.26
C ARG A 138 -10.51 -11.56 -4.99
N GLN A 139 -10.72 -12.02 -3.77
CA GLN A 139 -10.46 -13.41 -3.35
C GLN A 139 -9.00 -13.84 -3.51
N THR A 140 -8.06 -12.89 -3.48
CA THR A 140 -6.63 -13.20 -3.48
C THR A 140 -6.26 -13.89 -2.18
N LEU A 141 -5.52 -14.99 -2.25
CA LEU A 141 -5.11 -15.76 -1.09
C LEU A 141 -4.25 -14.92 -0.13
N LEU A 142 -4.49 -15.06 1.17
CA LEU A 142 -3.75 -14.34 2.23
C LEU A 142 -2.22 -14.48 2.14
N PRO A 143 -1.64 -15.66 1.84
CA PRO A 143 -0.20 -15.77 1.64
C PRO A 143 0.32 -14.88 0.52
N VAL A 144 -0.39 -14.80 -0.61
CA VAL A 144 -0.03 -13.93 -1.75
C VAL A 144 -0.08 -12.45 -1.35
N ILE A 145 -1.13 -12.03 -0.62
CA ILE A 145 -1.23 -10.66 -0.11
C ILE A 145 -0.06 -10.36 0.84
N THR A 146 0.29 -11.30 1.71
CA THR A 146 1.41 -11.20 2.65
C THR A 146 2.74 -11.01 1.91
N GLU A 147 2.95 -11.77 0.85
CA GLU A 147 4.15 -11.72 0.01
C GLU A 147 4.24 -10.39 -0.75
N VAL A 148 3.19 -10.01 -1.48
CA VAL A 148 3.11 -8.74 -2.23
C VAL A 148 3.36 -7.53 -1.34
N LEU A 149 2.82 -7.55 -0.13
CA LEU A 149 3.05 -6.49 0.83
C LEU A 149 4.38 -6.64 1.58
N GLY A 150 5.10 -7.76 1.48
CA GLY A 150 6.34 -8.02 2.20
C GLY A 150 6.15 -7.95 3.71
N HIS A 151 5.10 -8.61 4.23
CA HIS A 151 4.91 -8.80 5.65
C HIS A 151 5.75 -9.99 6.14
N GLU A 152 6.22 -9.93 7.39
CA GLU A 152 7.02 -11.01 7.98
C GLU A 152 6.17 -12.26 8.24
N ASN A 153 4.90 -12.04 8.59
CA ASN A 153 3.97 -13.13 8.86
C ASN A 153 2.54 -12.74 8.46
N THR A 154 1.68 -13.76 8.38
CA THR A 154 0.26 -13.61 8.07
C THR A 154 -0.51 -12.85 9.16
N GLU A 155 -0.02 -12.83 10.41
CA GLU A 155 -0.65 -12.09 11.50
C GLU A 155 -0.67 -10.58 11.22
N SER A 156 0.42 -10.03 10.69
CA SER A 156 0.45 -8.63 10.24
C SER A 156 -0.60 -8.36 9.17
N THR A 157 -0.81 -9.32 8.27
CA THR A 157 -1.83 -9.22 7.21
C THR A 157 -3.23 -9.33 7.80
N LYS A 158 -3.48 -10.26 8.73
CA LYS A 158 -4.77 -10.40 9.43
C LYS A 158 -5.15 -9.13 10.19
N PHE A 159 -4.20 -8.44 10.81
CA PHE A 159 -4.46 -7.19 11.51
C PHE A 159 -4.93 -6.08 10.56
N HIS A 160 -4.41 -6.06 9.33
CA HIS A 160 -4.85 -5.15 8.28
C HIS A 160 -6.22 -5.53 7.69
N LEU A 161 -6.61 -6.78 7.83
CA LEU A 161 -7.84 -7.35 7.31
C LEU A 161 -8.96 -7.36 8.37
N ARG A 162 -8.85 -6.53 9.41
CA ARG A 162 -9.93 -6.40 10.38
C ARG A 162 -11.25 -6.16 9.65
N VAL A 163 -11.99 -7.28 9.58
CA VAL A 163 -13.39 -7.33 9.26
C VAL A 163 -13.74 -7.33 7.78
N ASP A 164 -13.52 -8.45 7.13
CA ASP A 164 -14.43 -8.86 6.08
C ASP A 164 -15.62 -9.60 6.72
N LEU A 165 -16.52 -8.84 7.34
CA LEU A 165 -17.78 -9.36 7.88
C LEU A 165 -18.63 -10.05 6.81
N THR A 166 -18.46 -9.68 5.54
CA THR A 166 -19.19 -10.24 4.42
C THR A 166 -18.69 -11.66 4.12
N SER A 167 -17.37 -11.86 4.06
CA SER A 167 -16.78 -13.20 3.89
C SER A 167 -16.98 -14.07 5.14
N MET A 168 -16.96 -13.49 6.34
CA MET A 168 -17.30 -14.23 7.55
C MET A 168 -18.76 -14.68 7.58
N ARG A 169 -19.70 -13.89 7.07
CA ARG A 169 -21.10 -14.27 6.96
C ARG A 169 -21.33 -15.46 6.02
N SER A 170 -20.54 -15.58 4.96
CA SER A 170 -20.64 -16.75 4.06
C SER A 170 -20.06 -18.04 4.67
N CYS A 171 -19.28 -17.93 5.74
CA CYS A 171 -18.74 -19.05 6.51
C CYS A 171 -19.56 -19.40 7.77
N VAL A 172 -20.59 -18.60 8.07
CA VAL A 172 -21.49 -18.90 9.19
C VAL A 172 -22.30 -20.13 8.81
N LEU A 173 -22.10 -21.22 9.56
CA LEU A 173 -23.00 -22.35 9.53
C LEU A 173 -24.38 -21.86 9.98
N ASP A 174 -25.43 -22.29 9.28
CA ASP A 174 -26.81 -22.07 9.75
C ASP A 174 -26.91 -22.62 11.18
N VAL A 175 -27.07 -21.72 12.14
CA VAL A 175 -27.31 -22.13 13.53
C VAL A 175 -28.72 -22.64 13.56
N PRO A 176 -28.96 -23.95 13.84
CA PRO A 176 -30.30 -24.47 13.94
C PRO A 176 -31.07 -23.71 15.03
N GLU A 177 -32.33 -23.42 14.78
CA GLU A 177 -33.20 -22.76 15.78
C GLU A 177 -33.17 -23.58 17.07
N VAL A 178 -32.71 -22.94 18.12
CA VAL A 178 -32.69 -23.58 19.45
C VAL A 178 -34.12 -23.61 19.95
N GLN A 179 -34.65 -24.82 20.21
CA GLN A 179 -35.99 -24.97 20.73
C GLN A 179 -36.14 -24.17 22.03
N THR A 180 -37.28 -23.50 22.19
CA THR A 180 -37.60 -22.67 23.38
C THR A 180 -37.47 -23.43 24.69
N SER A 181 -37.64 -24.76 24.67
CA SER A 181 -37.40 -25.63 25.81
C SER A 181 -35.98 -25.64 26.34
N PHE A 182 -34.99 -25.32 25.49
CA PHE A 182 -33.60 -25.22 25.91
C PHE A 182 -33.37 -24.05 26.89
N TYR A 183 -34.06 -22.94 26.70
CA TYR A 183 -33.93 -21.76 27.56
C TYR A 183 -34.68 -21.90 28.88
N HIS A 184 -35.54 -22.93 29.01
CA HIS A 184 -36.30 -23.23 30.24
C HIS A 184 -35.62 -24.32 31.09
N GLN A 185 -34.51 -24.89 30.66
CA GLN A 185 -33.74 -25.79 31.49
C GLN A 185 -33.06 -24.97 32.61
N LYS A 186 -33.61 -25.08 33.83
CA LYS A 186 -33.00 -24.51 35.03
C LYS A 186 -31.59 -25.11 35.16
N GLY A 187 -30.59 -24.24 35.23
CA GLY A 187 -29.20 -24.54 35.22
C GLY A 187 -28.81 -25.74 36.08
N GLY A 188 -28.11 -26.64 35.47
CA GLY A 188 -27.47 -27.76 36.08
C GLY A 188 -26.45 -28.32 35.10
N PHE A 189 -25.20 -28.40 35.52
CA PHE A 189 -24.12 -29.23 34.94
C PHE A 189 -23.28 -28.72 33.78
N PHE A 190 -23.07 -27.42 33.60
CA PHE A 190 -22.02 -26.98 32.68
C PHE A 190 -20.92 -26.15 33.33
N TYR A 191 -20.84 -26.12 34.66
CA TYR A 191 -19.70 -25.55 35.41
C TYR A 191 -19.36 -26.44 36.60
N GLU A 192 -18.67 -27.53 36.36
CA GLU A 192 -17.67 -28.12 37.24
C GLU A 192 -16.34 -28.25 36.50
#